data_1ec4a6c4fdbe2fa9ca21bef36a334c0e
#
_entry.id   1ec4a6c4fdbe2fa9ca21bef36a334c0e
#
_cell.length_a   1.000
_cell.length_b   1.000
_cell.length_c   1.000
_cell.angle_alpha   90.00
_cell.angle_beta   90.00
_cell.angle_gamma   90.00
#
_symmetry.space_group_name_H-M   'P 1'
#
loop_
_entity.id
_entity.type
_entity.pdbx_description
1 polymer ?
#
loop_
_entity_poly.entity_id
_entity_poly.type
_entity_poly.pdbx_seq_one_letter_code
_entity_poly.pdbx_strand_id
1 'polypeptide(L)'
;LVLKSGRWVLVNNDTENGRHRLALHVSEDEGKTWRTARYLEKDESREGAGSYSYPSIMQARNGHIHVTYSYTPNAQNAKTEGKGETIKHAEFNEAWLLEGKGDR
;
A
#
# COMPACT_ATOMS: atom_id res chain seq x y z
N LEU A 1 6.71 -9.66 -2.69
CA LEU A 1 7.29 -10.21 -1.46
C LEU A 1 6.71 -11.58 -1.17
N VAL A 2 7.58 -12.53 -0.90
CA VAL A 2 7.17 -13.85 -0.42
C VAL A 2 7.33 -13.87 1.09
N LEU A 3 6.22 -14.14 1.79
CA LEU A 3 6.24 -14.19 3.25
C LEU A 3 6.82 -15.52 3.73
N LYS A 4 7.21 -15.57 5.02
CA LYS A 4 7.71 -16.79 5.64
C LYS A 4 6.70 -17.94 5.55
N SER A 5 5.42 -17.62 5.53
CA SER A 5 4.33 -18.60 5.37
C SER A 5 4.24 -19.18 3.96
N GLY A 6 4.90 -18.57 3.00
CA GLY A 6 4.81 -18.93 1.59
C GLY A 6 3.80 -18.11 0.79
N ARG A 7 2.97 -17.31 1.44
CA ARG A 7 2.04 -16.43 0.75
C ARG A 7 2.79 -15.29 0.08
N TRP A 8 2.26 -14.81 -1.02
CA TRP A 8 2.84 -13.67 -1.75
C TRP A 8 2.01 -12.42 -1.46
N VAL A 9 2.70 -11.30 -1.31
CA VAL A 9 2.07 -9.99 -1.06
C VAL A 9 2.55 -9.01 -2.11
N LEU A 10 1.61 -8.28 -2.68
CA LEU A 10 1.87 -7.21 -3.62
C LEU A 10 1.29 -5.92 -3.06
N VAL A 11 2.07 -4.85 -3.09
CA VAL A 11 1.60 -3.51 -2.76
C VAL A 11 1.65 -2.66 -4.02
N ASN A 12 0.53 -2.02 -4.37
CA ASN A 12 0.48 -1.18 -5.56
C ASN A 12 -0.63 -0.13 -5.46
N ASN A 13 -0.63 0.77 -6.43
CA ASN A 13 -1.76 1.68 -6.65
C ASN A 13 -2.75 0.92 -7.54
N ASP A 14 -3.93 0.58 -7.02
CA ASP A 14 -4.93 -0.19 -7.76
C ASP A 14 -5.91 0.71 -8.51
N THR A 15 -5.44 1.87 -8.94
CA THR A 15 -6.23 2.88 -9.63
C THR A 15 -5.85 2.92 -11.11
N GLU A 16 -6.81 3.21 -11.97
CA GLU A 16 -6.53 3.42 -13.39
C GLU A 16 -5.80 4.73 -13.62
N ASN A 17 -6.15 5.75 -12.86
CA ASN A 17 -5.55 7.07 -12.96
C ASN A 17 -5.17 7.57 -11.57
N GLY A 18 -3.95 8.08 -11.46
CA GLY A 18 -3.48 8.68 -10.22
C GLY A 18 -2.95 7.66 -9.20
N ARG A 19 -2.57 8.16 -8.06
CA ARG A 19 -1.94 7.37 -6.99
C ARG A 19 -2.61 7.63 -5.65
N HIS A 20 -3.94 7.77 -5.66
CA HIS A 20 -4.70 8.12 -4.47
C HIS A 20 -5.09 6.92 -3.61
N ARG A 21 -4.76 5.70 -4.04
CA ARG A 21 -4.94 4.50 -3.23
C ARG A 21 -3.67 3.66 -3.23
N LEU A 22 -3.43 2.99 -2.12
CA LEU A 22 -2.31 2.06 -1.98
C LEU A 22 -2.85 0.79 -1.36
N ALA A 23 -2.86 -0.29 -2.14
CA ALA A 23 -3.52 -1.54 -1.80
C ALA A 23 -2.52 -2.65 -1.52
N LEU A 24 -2.91 -3.56 -0.64
CA LEU A 24 -2.20 -4.81 -0.36
C LEU A 24 -3.01 -5.97 -0.92
N HIS A 25 -2.39 -6.76 -1.77
CA HIS A 25 -2.99 -7.94 -2.38
C HIS A 25 -2.24 -9.19 -1.92
N VAL A 26 -2.98 -10.28 -1.75
CA VAL A 26 -2.41 -11.55 -1.29
C VAL A 26 -2.69 -12.64 -2.32
N SER A 27 -1.69 -13.47 -2.58
CA SER A 27 -1.83 -14.67 -3.39
C SER A 27 -1.44 -15.88 -2.55
N GLU A 28 -2.28 -16.91 -2.58
CA GLU A 28 -1.99 -18.17 -1.89
C GLU A 28 -1.60 -19.28 -2.86
N ASP A 29 -1.46 -18.95 -4.14
CA ASP A 29 -1.12 -19.92 -5.20
C ASP A 29 0.05 -19.45 -6.06
N GLU A 30 1.00 -18.79 -5.45
CA GLU A 30 2.24 -18.35 -6.08
C GLU A 30 2.00 -17.36 -7.23
N GLY A 31 1.07 -16.46 -7.04
CA GLY A 31 0.82 -15.38 -7.99
C GLY A 31 -0.16 -15.71 -9.10
N LYS A 32 -0.78 -16.88 -9.08
CA LYS A 32 -1.75 -17.25 -10.11
C LYS A 32 -3.06 -16.49 -9.93
N THR A 33 -3.51 -16.35 -8.68
CA THR A 33 -4.69 -15.55 -8.37
C THR A 33 -4.38 -14.63 -7.20
N TRP A 34 -5.05 -13.48 -7.17
CA TRP A 34 -4.84 -12.44 -6.17
C TRP A 34 -6.17 -11.97 -5.61
N ARG A 35 -6.18 -11.65 -4.31
CA ARG A 35 -7.30 -10.92 -3.74
C ARG A 35 -6.76 -9.66 -3.06
N THR A 36 -7.56 -8.60 -3.10
CA THR A 36 -7.24 -7.38 -2.36
C THR A 36 -7.59 -7.62 -0.90
N ALA A 37 -6.57 -7.55 -0.04
CA ALA A 37 -6.76 -7.82 1.39
C ALA A 37 -7.03 -6.54 2.18
N ARG A 38 -6.18 -5.52 1.99
CA ARG A 38 -6.26 -4.28 2.76
C ARG A 38 -5.85 -3.09 1.92
N TYR A 39 -6.31 -1.92 2.31
CA TYR A 39 -5.77 -0.66 1.81
C TYR A 39 -4.95 0.00 2.90
N LEU A 40 -3.72 0.38 2.60
CA LEU A 40 -2.93 1.22 3.49
C LEU A 40 -3.43 2.66 3.40
N GLU A 41 -3.79 3.09 2.19
CA GLU A 41 -4.34 4.41 1.93
C GLU A 41 -5.46 4.28 0.92
N LYS A 42 -6.55 5.02 1.12
CA LYS A 42 -7.70 4.95 0.23
C LYS A 42 -8.41 6.30 0.19
N ASP A 43 -7.88 7.21 -0.60
CA ASP A 43 -8.52 8.48 -0.87
C ASP A 43 -9.38 8.35 -2.12
N GLU A 44 -10.42 9.16 -2.22
CA GLU A 44 -11.19 9.24 -3.46
C GLU A 44 -10.46 10.12 -4.47
N SER A 45 -10.65 9.82 -5.76
CA SER A 45 -10.05 10.61 -6.84
C SER A 45 -10.75 11.96 -6.92
N ARG A 46 -10.21 12.95 -6.22
CA ARG A 46 -10.79 14.29 -6.15
C ARG A 46 -9.71 15.29 -5.77
N GLU A 47 -10.08 16.57 -5.87
CA GLU A 47 -9.23 17.64 -5.37
C GLU A 47 -8.97 17.42 -3.88
N GLY A 48 -7.74 17.55 -3.47
CA GLY A 48 -7.33 17.31 -2.09
C GLY A 48 -6.88 15.90 -1.79
N ALA A 49 -7.03 14.96 -2.72
CA ALA A 49 -6.57 13.60 -2.53
C ALA A 49 -5.05 13.57 -2.43
N GLY A 50 -4.52 12.69 -1.57
CA GLY A 50 -3.10 12.45 -1.48
C GLY A 50 -2.58 11.65 -2.66
N SER A 51 -1.27 11.63 -2.81
CA SER A 51 -0.58 10.77 -3.78
C SER A 51 0.38 9.88 -3.01
N TYR A 52 0.34 8.58 -3.31
CA TYR A 52 1.15 7.55 -2.66
C TYR A 52 1.95 6.81 -3.72
N SER A 53 3.28 6.74 -3.55
CA SER A 53 4.11 6.21 -4.63
C SER A 53 5.36 5.52 -4.09
N TYR A 54 5.99 4.77 -4.97
CA TYR A 54 7.26 4.09 -4.72
C TYR A 54 7.24 3.23 -3.46
N PRO A 55 6.29 2.31 -3.32
CA PRO A 55 6.25 1.46 -2.13
C PRO A 55 7.39 0.46 -2.13
N SER A 56 7.91 0.21 -0.94
CA SER A 56 8.87 -0.86 -0.69
C SER A 56 8.32 -1.71 0.46
N ILE A 57 8.41 -3.02 0.34
CA ILE A 57 7.82 -3.94 1.30
C ILE A 57 8.84 -5.00 1.71
N MET A 58 8.88 -5.31 3.01
CA MET A 58 9.75 -6.36 3.53
C MET A 58 9.10 -7.04 4.74
N GLN A 59 9.52 -8.26 5.02
CA GLN A 59 9.15 -8.95 6.25
C GLN A 59 10.38 -9.07 7.15
N ALA A 60 10.24 -8.60 8.39
CA ALA A 60 11.31 -8.67 9.38
C ALA A 60 11.41 -10.06 10.00
N ARG A 61 12.48 -10.29 10.75
CA ARG A 61 12.73 -11.59 11.40
C ARG A 61 11.61 -11.98 12.36
N ASN A 62 10.99 -11.01 13.03
CA ASN A 62 9.87 -11.27 13.94
C ASN A 62 8.56 -11.56 13.25
N GLY A 63 8.55 -11.58 11.90
CA GLY A 63 7.37 -11.86 11.11
C GLY A 63 6.57 -10.62 10.73
N HIS A 64 6.85 -9.46 11.29
CA HIS A 64 6.15 -8.24 10.96
C HIS A 64 6.50 -7.78 9.56
N ILE A 65 5.51 -7.22 8.88
CA ILE A 65 5.65 -6.72 7.52
C ILE A 65 5.72 -5.20 7.59
N HIS A 66 6.70 -4.64 6.89
CA HIS A 66 6.95 -3.20 6.87
C HIS A 66 6.80 -2.70 5.45
N VAL A 67 6.05 -1.62 5.27
CA VAL A 67 5.91 -0.95 3.98
C VAL A 67 6.30 0.51 4.16
N THR A 68 7.18 0.99 3.30
CA THR A 68 7.50 2.42 3.23
C THR A 68 7.05 2.94 1.88
N TYR A 69 6.57 4.17 1.85
CA TYR A 69 6.12 4.77 0.59
C TYR A 69 6.17 6.30 0.69
N SER A 70 6.30 6.94 -0.47
CA SER A 70 6.26 8.39 -0.54
C SER A 70 4.81 8.86 -0.47
N TYR A 71 4.57 9.91 0.30
CA TYR A 71 3.25 10.49 0.49
C TYR A 71 3.30 11.99 0.23
N THR A 72 2.39 12.46 -0.62
CA THR A 72 2.20 13.87 -0.92
C THR A 72 0.75 14.23 -0.65
N PRO A 73 0.44 14.95 0.44
CA PRO A 73 -0.93 15.37 0.71
C PRO A 73 -1.35 16.44 -0.31
N ASN A 74 -2.64 16.46 -0.67
CA ASN A 74 -3.17 17.41 -1.63
C ASN A 74 -2.31 17.48 -2.89
N ALA A 75 -2.08 16.34 -3.53
CA ALA A 75 -1.09 16.23 -4.61
C ALA A 75 -1.32 17.21 -5.75
N GLN A 76 -2.56 17.64 -5.99
CA GLN A 76 -2.86 18.60 -7.05
C GLN A 76 -2.32 20.00 -6.74
N ASN A 77 -2.16 20.32 -5.46
CA ASN A 77 -1.66 21.63 -5.02
C ASN A 77 -0.18 21.57 -4.67
N ALA A 78 0.33 20.43 -4.26
CA ALA A 78 1.68 20.29 -3.73
C ALA A 78 2.76 20.66 -4.75
N LYS A 79 2.53 20.39 -6.02
CA LYS A 79 3.52 20.63 -7.06
C LYS A 79 3.82 22.12 -7.28
N THR A 80 2.93 23.01 -6.87
CA THR A 80 3.15 24.45 -7.01
C THR A 80 4.13 24.98 -5.96
N GLU A 81 4.28 24.28 -4.86
CA GLU A 81 5.12 24.71 -3.77
C GLU A 81 6.28 23.76 -3.47
N GLY A 82 6.25 22.55 -4.04
CA GLY A 82 7.26 21.54 -3.76
C GLY A 82 7.29 21.11 -2.31
N LYS A 83 6.17 21.25 -1.60
CA LYS A 83 6.08 20.96 -0.19
C LYS A 83 5.13 19.81 0.09
N GLY A 84 5.25 19.24 1.29
CA GLY A 84 4.35 18.23 1.79
C GLY A 84 4.76 16.80 1.46
N GLU A 85 5.76 16.60 0.62
CA GLU A 85 6.24 15.25 0.33
C GLU A 85 6.97 14.69 1.55
N THR A 86 6.63 13.46 1.93
CA THR A 86 7.25 12.78 3.05
C THR A 86 7.23 11.28 2.83
N ILE A 87 7.94 10.55 3.69
CA ILE A 87 7.95 9.10 3.68
C ILE A 87 7.06 8.61 4.82
N LYS A 88 6.13 7.72 4.51
CA LYS A 88 5.30 7.05 5.51
C LYS A 88 5.76 5.61 5.68
N HIS A 89 5.54 5.08 6.86
CA HIS A 89 5.88 3.71 7.21
C HIS A 89 4.67 3.05 7.86
N ALA A 90 4.31 1.88 7.36
CA ALA A 90 3.26 1.05 7.95
C ALA A 90 3.88 -0.26 8.40
N GLU A 91 3.45 -0.73 9.56
CA GLU A 91 3.89 -2.02 10.11
C GLU A 91 2.67 -2.82 10.52
N PHE A 92 2.62 -4.09 10.13
CA PHE A 92 1.51 -4.97 10.48
C PHE A 92 1.98 -6.42 10.47
N ASN A 93 1.14 -7.32 10.99
CA ASN A 93 1.44 -8.74 10.93
C ASN A 93 0.57 -9.43 9.87
N GLU A 94 0.90 -10.68 9.58
CA GLU A 94 0.17 -11.42 8.56
C GLU A 94 -1.29 -11.67 8.96
N ALA A 95 -1.58 -11.86 10.24
CA ALA A 95 -2.94 -12.06 10.72
C ALA A 95 -3.83 -10.86 10.38
N TRP A 96 -3.36 -9.65 10.65
CA TRP A 96 -4.09 -8.44 10.28
C TRP A 96 -4.33 -8.36 8.78
N LEU A 97 -3.31 -8.69 8.00
CA LEU A 97 -3.41 -8.66 6.54
C LEU A 97 -4.48 -9.62 6.04
N LEU A 98 -4.47 -10.86 6.54
CA LEU A 98 -5.38 -11.91 6.06
C LEU A 98 -6.83 -11.70 6.50
N GLU A 99 -7.06 -10.98 7.60
CA GLU A 99 -8.40 -10.66 8.06
C GLU A 99 -9.08 -9.63 7.15
N GLY A 100 -8.33 -8.91 6.35
CA GLY A 100 -8.87 -7.90 5.45
C GLY A 100 -9.70 -8.49 4.33
N LYS A 101 -10.74 -7.76 3.92
CA LYS A 101 -11.68 -8.17 2.86
C LYS A 101 -11.76 -7.12 1.77
N GLY A 102 -10.65 -6.42 1.52
CA GLY A 102 -10.60 -5.36 0.54
C GLY A 102 -11.06 -4.00 1.07
N ASP A 103 -11.05 -3.83 2.39
CA ASP A 103 -11.40 -2.57 3.06
C ASP A 103 -10.17 -1.97 3.75
N ARG A 104 -10.38 -0.82 4.36
CA ARG A 104 -9.32 -0.13 5.10
C ARG A 104 -9.11 -0.74 6.46
#